data_71625cd12ad14ce3ab90190ead3773c2
#
_entry.id   71625cd12ad14ce3ab90190ead3773c2
#
_cell.length_a   1.000
_cell.length_b   1.000
_cell.length_c   1.000
_cell.angle_alpha   90.00
_cell.angle_beta   90.00
_cell.angle_gamma   90.00
#
_symmetry.space_group_name_H-M   'P 1'
#
loop_
_entity.id
_entity.type
_entity.pdbx_description
1 polymer ?
#
loop_
_entity_poly.entity_id
_entity_poly.type
_entity_poly.pdbx_seq_one_letter_code
_entity_poly.pdbx_strand_id
1 'polypeptide(L)'
;MLRDVSFTVPAGSTFAILGGTGSGKSTLVHLLDRLYDLGEGQGEITIGGRDIRLIERGYLRRNIGLVLQEPFLFSRTIRENIAAPRPGAAEAEIRRAAAIACVDEAICEFPEGYETLVGERGVTLSGGQKQRVAIARMLMQRAPIMVFDDSLSAVDAETDAKIRAALHESLGKATVLLISHRVTTLMQADCILVLDGGRVSELGTHAELIAKPGIYRDIYDIQMSSDDRRLLGKEGA
;
A
#
# COMPACT_ATOMS: atom_id res chain seq x y z
N MET A 1 1.25 21.29 -1.03
CA MET A 1 -0.17 21.51 -1.44
C MET A 1 -0.31 20.99 -2.86
N LEU A 2 -1.32 20.15 -3.13
CA LEU A 2 -1.59 19.63 -4.48
C LEU A 2 -2.12 20.75 -5.38
N ARG A 3 -1.73 20.74 -6.66
CA ARG A 3 -2.09 21.76 -7.67
C ARG A 3 -2.30 21.10 -9.02
N ASP A 4 -3.49 21.24 -9.58
CA ASP A 4 -3.84 20.74 -10.91
C ASP A 4 -3.48 19.24 -11.12
N VAL A 5 -3.80 18.41 -10.11
CA VAL A 5 -3.57 16.97 -10.14
C VAL A 5 -4.82 16.29 -10.69
N SER A 6 -4.69 15.68 -11.86
CA SER A 6 -5.75 14.91 -12.52
C SER A 6 -5.21 13.58 -13.03
N PHE A 7 -5.86 12.49 -12.65
CA PHE A 7 -5.55 11.15 -13.17
C PHE A 7 -6.75 10.22 -12.96
N THR A 8 -6.72 9.09 -13.65
CA THR A 8 -7.74 8.04 -13.52
C THR A 8 -7.07 6.73 -13.22
N VAL A 9 -7.63 5.98 -12.27
CA VAL A 9 -7.19 4.62 -11.92
C VAL A 9 -8.25 3.63 -12.41
N PRO A 10 -7.93 2.77 -13.40
CA PRO A 10 -8.86 1.74 -13.86
C PRO A 10 -9.18 0.76 -12.73
N ALA A 11 -10.44 0.29 -12.70
CA ALA A 11 -10.84 -0.71 -11.72
C ALA A 11 -10.06 -2.01 -11.91
N GLY A 12 -9.58 -2.60 -10.83
CA GLY A 12 -8.80 -3.84 -10.85
C GLY A 12 -7.35 -3.68 -11.30
N SER A 13 -6.87 -2.44 -11.50
CA SER A 13 -5.46 -2.18 -11.82
C SER A 13 -4.62 -1.87 -10.58
N THR A 14 -3.32 -2.05 -10.71
CA THR A 14 -2.31 -1.57 -9.76
C THR A 14 -1.75 -0.24 -10.25
N PHE A 15 -1.99 0.82 -9.51
CA PHE A 15 -1.55 2.17 -9.81
C PHE A 15 -0.50 2.63 -8.78
N ALA A 16 0.66 3.05 -9.27
CA ALA A 16 1.75 3.47 -8.42
C ALA A 16 1.87 5.00 -8.34
N ILE A 17 2.28 5.52 -7.19
CA ILE A 17 2.57 6.94 -6.98
C ILE A 17 3.98 7.08 -6.42
N LEU A 18 4.86 7.69 -7.21
CA LEU A 18 6.23 8.06 -6.85
C LEU A 18 6.29 9.55 -6.54
N GLY A 19 7.13 9.93 -5.61
CA GLY A 19 7.43 11.34 -5.37
C GLY A 19 8.26 11.53 -4.11
N GLY A 20 8.98 12.62 -4.04
CA GLY A 20 9.79 12.99 -2.88
C GLY A 20 8.96 13.31 -1.64
N THR A 21 9.64 13.51 -0.51
CA THR A 21 9.00 13.99 0.72
C THR A 21 8.34 15.36 0.45
N GLY A 22 7.11 15.53 0.92
CA GLY A 22 6.36 16.77 0.72
C GLY A 22 5.70 16.94 -0.66
N SER A 23 5.84 15.98 -1.60
CA SER A 23 5.20 16.05 -2.93
C SER A 23 3.67 15.96 -2.92
N GLY A 24 3.04 15.56 -1.80
CA GLY A 24 1.59 15.51 -1.66
C GLY A 24 0.98 14.11 -1.65
N LYS A 25 1.78 13.03 -1.67
CA LYS A 25 1.30 11.63 -1.67
C LYS A 25 0.35 11.33 -0.51
N SER A 26 0.78 11.60 0.73
CA SER A 26 -0.08 11.39 1.92
C SER A 26 -1.32 12.29 1.91
N THR A 27 -1.24 13.47 1.30
CA THR A 27 -2.41 14.34 1.11
C THR A 27 -3.44 13.68 0.20
N LEU A 28 -3.02 13.02 -0.89
CA LEU A 28 -3.92 12.25 -1.75
C LEU A 28 -4.62 11.12 -0.98
N VAL A 29 -3.87 10.37 -0.17
CA VAL A 29 -4.44 9.30 0.67
C VAL A 29 -5.47 9.85 1.65
N HIS A 30 -5.14 10.94 2.34
CA HIS A 30 -6.04 11.57 3.30
C HIS A 30 -7.32 12.12 2.65
N LEU A 31 -7.22 12.65 1.43
CA LEU A 31 -8.38 13.10 0.66
C LEU A 31 -9.24 11.91 0.21
N LEU A 32 -8.63 10.82 -0.24
CA LEU A 32 -9.32 9.60 -0.65
C LEU A 32 -10.10 8.97 0.52
N ASP A 33 -9.50 8.91 1.71
CA ASP A 33 -10.13 8.40 2.95
C ASP A 33 -11.06 9.44 3.61
N ARG A 34 -11.19 10.61 3.02
CA ARG A 34 -11.99 11.74 3.54
C ARG A 34 -11.66 12.08 5.00
N LEU A 35 -10.35 12.11 5.34
CA LEU A 35 -9.88 12.79 6.55
C LEU A 35 -10.02 14.31 6.40
N TYR A 36 -9.88 14.78 5.15
CA TYR A 36 -10.19 16.15 4.73
C TYR A 36 -11.08 16.09 3.50
N ASP A 37 -12.04 16.98 3.39
CA ASP A 37 -12.84 17.18 2.18
C ASP A 37 -12.23 18.31 1.33
N LEU A 38 -12.33 18.20 0.00
CA LEU A 38 -11.99 19.30 -0.90
C LEU A 38 -13.01 20.45 -0.73
N GLY A 39 -12.51 21.68 -0.67
CA GLY A 39 -13.34 22.87 -0.69
C GLY A 39 -13.99 23.12 -2.06
N GLU A 40 -14.90 24.07 -2.12
CA GLU A 40 -15.53 24.51 -3.39
C GLU A 40 -14.46 24.99 -4.36
N GLY A 41 -14.55 24.54 -5.62
CA GLY A 41 -13.60 24.91 -6.68
C GLY A 41 -12.23 24.25 -6.59
N GLN A 42 -11.97 23.38 -5.62
CA GLN A 42 -10.68 22.67 -5.47
C GLN A 42 -10.61 21.34 -6.22
N GLY A 43 -11.59 21.04 -7.07
CA GLY A 43 -11.67 19.78 -7.82
C GLY A 43 -12.61 18.77 -7.19
N GLU A 44 -12.52 17.54 -7.67
CA GLU A 44 -13.35 16.42 -7.23
C GLU A 44 -12.56 15.11 -7.19
N ILE A 45 -13.00 14.17 -6.37
CA ILE A 45 -12.54 12.79 -6.36
C ILE A 45 -13.78 11.92 -6.55
N THR A 46 -13.76 11.05 -7.54
CA THR A 46 -14.86 10.15 -7.85
C THR A 46 -14.47 8.68 -7.72
N ILE A 47 -15.39 7.84 -7.26
CA ILE A 47 -15.27 6.38 -7.26
C ILE A 47 -16.50 5.83 -7.98
N GLY A 48 -16.27 5.08 -9.07
CA GLY A 48 -17.36 4.57 -9.91
C GLY A 48 -18.23 5.67 -10.48
N GLY A 49 -17.65 6.84 -10.83
CA GLY A 49 -18.34 8.01 -11.35
C GLY A 49 -19.11 8.84 -10.31
N ARG A 50 -19.05 8.46 -9.04
CA ARG A 50 -19.74 9.18 -7.96
C ARG A 50 -18.73 9.96 -7.10
N ASP A 51 -18.99 11.26 -6.89
CA ASP A 51 -18.19 12.09 -5.99
C ASP A 51 -18.17 11.48 -4.59
N ILE A 52 -16.94 11.31 -4.04
CA ILE A 52 -16.77 10.72 -2.69
C ILE A 52 -17.46 11.52 -1.60
N ARG A 53 -17.67 12.84 -1.78
CA ARG A 53 -18.40 13.70 -0.83
C ARG A 53 -19.86 13.28 -0.67
N LEU A 54 -20.45 12.65 -1.70
CA LEU A 54 -21.81 12.13 -1.71
C LEU A 54 -21.93 10.69 -1.18
N ILE A 55 -20.81 10.06 -0.85
CA ILE A 55 -20.74 8.71 -0.29
C ILE A 55 -20.71 8.84 1.24
N GLU A 56 -21.49 8.02 1.94
CA GLU A 56 -21.43 7.95 3.41
C GLU A 56 -20.02 7.53 3.86
N ARG A 57 -19.42 8.27 4.82
CA ARG A 57 -18.01 8.09 5.22
C ARG A 57 -17.69 6.69 5.73
N GLY A 58 -18.58 6.10 6.52
CA GLY A 58 -18.38 4.76 7.03
C GLY A 58 -18.43 3.72 5.90
N TYR A 59 -19.33 3.90 4.93
CA TYR A 59 -19.36 3.03 3.75
C TYR A 59 -18.09 3.18 2.93
N LEU A 60 -17.63 4.40 2.66
CA LEU A 60 -16.39 4.67 1.92
C LEU A 60 -15.20 3.96 2.58
N ARG A 61 -14.99 4.18 3.87
CA ARG A 61 -13.87 3.62 4.63
C ARG A 61 -13.92 2.11 4.79
N ARG A 62 -15.11 1.51 4.78
CA ARG A 62 -15.23 0.04 4.73
C ARG A 62 -14.83 -0.55 3.39
N ASN A 63 -14.86 0.23 2.32
CA ASN A 63 -14.52 -0.18 0.96
C ASN A 63 -13.14 0.29 0.50
N ILE A 64 -12.39 0.97 1.37
CA ILE A 64 -10.98 1.34 1.15
C ILE A 64 -10.15 0.73 2.27
N GLY A 65 -9.33 -0.26 1.94
CA GLY A 65 -8.32 -0.79 2.84
C GLY A 65 -7.07 0.08 2.79
N LEU A 66 -6.54 0.47 3.94
CA LEU A 66 -5.41 1.38 4.03
C LEU A 66 -4.34 0.84 4.97
N VAL A 67 -3.10 0.76 4.49
CA VAL A 67 -1.91 0.53 5.32
C VAL A 67 -1.02 1.76 5.23
N LEU A 68 -0.82 2.42 6.36
CA LEU A 68 0.01 3.63 6.47
C LEU A 68 1.49 3.27 6.64
N GLN A 69 2.37 4.22 6.37
CA GLN A 69 3.80 4.13 6.55
C GLN A 69 4.18 3.73 7.98
N GLU A 70 3.52 4.32 8.98
CA GLU A 70 3.64 3.95 10.39
C GLU A 70 2.33 3.33 10.88
N PRO A 71 2.20 2.00 10.82
CA PRO A 71 0.97 1.34 11.20
C PRO A 71 0.80 1.35 12.73
N PHE A 72 -0.41 1.70 13.15
CA PHE A 72 -0.81 1.61 14.54
C PHE A 72 -1.36 0.22 14.86
N LEU A 73 -0.92 -0.37 15.97
CA LEU A 73 -1.50 -1.58 16.54
C LEU A 73 -2.17 -1.26 17.88
N PHE A 74 -3.35 -1.85 18.09
CA PHE A 74 -4.05 -1.72 19.37
C PHE A 74 -3.35 -2.54 20.45
N SER A 75 -3.41 -2.09 21.71
CA SER A 75 -2.94 -2.85 22.87
C SER A 75 -3.88 -4.06 23.14
N ARG A 76 -3.79 -5.04 22.27
CA ARG A 76 -4.59 -6.27 22.21
C ARG A 76 -3.74 -7.41 21.69
N THR A 77 -4.30 -8.61 21.58
CA THR A 77 -3.61 -9.75 21.00
C THR A 77 -3.32 -9.52 19.50
N ILE A 78 -2.35 -10.25 18.94
CA ILE A 78 -2.07 -10.22 17.49
C ILE A 78 -3.32 -10.66 16.72
N ARG A 79 -4.03 -11.71 17.20
CA ARG A 79 -5.31 -12.17 16.65
C ARG A 79 -6.32 -11.03 16.55
N GLU A 80 -6.57 -10.34 17.65
CA GLU A 80 -7.55 -9.23 17.69
C GLU A 80 -7.14 -8.06 16.80
N ASN A 81 -5.83 -7.80 16.68
CA ASN A 81 -5.31 -6.79 15.78
C ASN A 81 -5.60 -7.13 14.32
N ILE A 82 -5.36 -8.37 13.90
CA ILE A 82 -5.63 -8.82 12.52
C ILE A 82 -7.14 -8.87 12.27
N ALA A 83 -7.92 -9.41 13.21
CA ALA A 83 -9.36 -9.57 13.07
C ALA A 83 -10.16 -8.28 13.30
N ALA A 84 -9.53 -7.15 13.62
CA ALA A 84 -10.23 -5.91 13.97
C ALA A 84 -11.33 -5.47 12.97
N PRO A 85 -11.17 -5.61 11.64
CA PRO A 85 -12.24 -5.29 10.68
C PRO A 85 -13.39 -6.32 10.70
N ARG A 86 -13.15 -7.55 11.18
CA ARG A 86 -14.12 -8.67 11.23
C ARG A 86 -13.95 -9.47 12.52
N PRO A 87 -14.44 -8.99 13.66
CA PRO A 87 -14.18 -9.59 14.98
C PRO A 87 -14.64 -11.04 15.14
N GLY A 88 -15.55 -11.51 14.30
CA GLY A 88 -16.04 -12.90 14.30
C GLY A 88 -15.40 -13.80 13.23
N ALA A 89 -14.30 -13.40 12.63
CA ALA A 89 -13.65 -14.19 11.59
C ALA A 89 -13.11 -15.53 12.14
N ALA A 90 -13.22 -16.58 11.32
CA ALA A 90 -12.65 -17.87 11.64
C ALA A 90 -11.12 -17.82 11.70
N GLU A 91 -10.51 -18.64 12.56
CA GLU A 91 -9.05 -18.69 12.70
C GLU A 91 -8.33 -18.93 11.38
N ALA A 92 -8.86 -19.82 10.54
CA ALA A 92 -8.31 -20.12 9.24
C ALA A 92 -8.23 -18.87 8.32
N GLU A 93 -9.19 -17.94 8.43
CA GLU A 93 -9.16 -16.69 7.66
C GLU A 93 -8.08 -15.74 8.19
N ILE A 94 -7.92 -15.64 9.50
CA ILE A 94 -6.91 -14.84 10.17
C ILE A 94 -5.52 -15.35 9.80
N ARG A 95 -5.27 -16.66 9.90
CA ARG A 95 -4.01 -17.28 9.51
C ARG A 95 -3.71 -17.11 8.03
N ARG A 96 -4.71 -17.26 7.16
CA ARG A 96 -4.54 -17.02 5.73
C ARG A 96 -4.10 -15.57 5.45
N ALA A 97 -4.72 -14.60 6.10
CA ALA A 97 -4.31 -13.19 5.96
C ALA A 97 -2.89 -12.95 6.46
N ALA A 98 -2.50 -13.57 7.57
CA ALA A 98 -1.16 -13.51 8.13
C ALA A 98 -0.12 -14.19 7.20
N ALA A 99 -0.47 -15.32 6.60
CA ALA A 99 0.40 -16.02 5.63
C ALA A 99 0.62 -15.18 4.37
N ILE A 100 -0.44 -14.57 3.80
CA ILE A 100 -0.31 -13.64 2.66
C ILE A 100 0.59 -12.45 3.01
N ALA A 101 0.48 -11.94 4.24
CA ALA A 101 1.33 -10.85 4.74
C ALA A 101 2.73 -11.34 5.21
N CYS A 102 3.09 -12.61 5.01
CA CYS A 102 4.35 -13.23 5.42
C CYS A 102 4.68 -13.01 6.91
N VAL A 103 3.67 -13.09 7.81
CA VAL A 103 3.85 -12.89 9.25
C VAL A 103 3.40 -14.08 10.11
N ASP A 104 2.74 -15.09 9.52
CA ASP A 104 2.22 -16.26 10.25
C ASP A 104 3.33 -17.02 10.99
N GLU A 105 4.44 -17.32 10.30
CA GLU A 105 5.59 -18.03 10.89
C GLU A 105 6.15 -17.26 12.08
N ALA A 106 6.41 -15.96 11.91
CA ALA A 106 6.93 -15.11 12.98
C ALA A 106 5.96 -14.99 14.18
N ILE A 107 4.65 -15.07 13.94
CA ILE A 107 3.65 -15.09 15.01
C ILE A 107 3.74 -16.42 15.78
N CYS A 108 3.92 -17.55 15.09
CA CYS A 108 4.01 -18.88 15.71
C CYS A 108 5.29 -19.06 16.55
N GLU A 109 6.32 -18.24 16.35
CA GLU A 109 7.54 -18.23 17.18
C GLU A 109 7.34 -17.59 18.56
N PHE A 110 6.30 -16.78 18.76
CA PHE A 110 5.99 -16.25 20.08
C PHE A 110 5.43 -17.32 21.01
N PRO A 111 5.77 -17.28 22.32
CA PRO A 111 5.27 -18.29 23.28
C PRO A 111 3.75 -18.46 23.29
N GLU A 112 3.00 -17.38 23.10
CA GLU A 112 1.53 -17.38 23.08
C GLU A 112 0.97 -17.29 21.65
N GLY A 113 1.83 -17.35 20.63
CA GLY A 113 1.43 -17.30 19.22
C GLY A 113 0.51 -16.11 18.92
N TYR A 114 -0.66 -16.39 18.36
CA TYR A 114 -1.66 -15.38 18.02
C TYR A 114 -2.29 -14.69 19.25
N GLU A 115 -2.23 -15.29 20.44
CA GLU A 115 -2.73 -14.69 21.69
C GLU A 115 -1.70 -13.78 22.35
N THR A 116 -0.51 -13.63 21.75
CA THR A 116 0.51 -12.70 22.21
C THR A 116 -0.05 -11.28 22.26
N LEU A 117 -0.03 -10.67 23.45
CA LEU A 117 -0.45 -9.30 23.67
C LEU A 117 0.63 -8.35 23.12
N VAL A 118 0.26 -7.37 22.32
CA VAL A 118 1.16 -6.36 21.75
C VAL A 118 0.77 -4.95 22.19
N GLY A 119 1.72 -4.01 22.15
CA GLY A 119 1.52 -2.63 22.56
C GLY A 119 2.25 -2.28 23.86
N GLU A 120 1.83 -1.20 24.53
CA GLU A 120 2.55 -0.65 25.71
C GLU A 120 2.73 -1.62 26.90
N ARG A 121 1.85 -2.62 27.02
CA ARG A 121 1.87 -3.63 28.10
C ARG A 121 2.16 -5.04 27.60
N GLY A 122 2.61 -5.20 26.37
CA GLY A 122 2.90 -6.48 25.75
C GLY A 122 4.22 -6.47 24.99
N VAL A 123 4.36 -7.49 24.12
CA VAL A 123 5.59 -7.63 23.30
C VAL A 123 5.69 -6.48 22.30
N THR A 124 6.90 -5.95 22.15
CA THR A 124 7.21 -4.96 21.12
C THR A 124 7.56 -5.68 19.82
N LEU A 125 6.69 -5.57 18.83
CA LEU A 125 6.98 -6.06 17.48
C LEU A 125 8.01 -5.18 16.78
N SER A 126 8.85 -5.78 15.94
CA SER A 126 9.73 -5.02 15.04
C SER A 126 8.90 -4.19 14.04
N GLY A 127 9.52 -3.17 13.44
CA GLY A 127 8.85 -2.33 12.43
C GLY A 127 8.24 -3.16 11.28
N GLY A 128 9.01 -4.11 10.75
CA GLY A 128 8.54 -5.02 9.70
C GLY A 128 7.40 -5.95 10.16
N GLN A 129 7.45 -6.47 11.38
CA GLN A 129 6.36 -7.27 11.94
C GLN A 129 5.08 -6.44 12.11
N LYS A 130 5.18 -5.20 12.62
CA LYS A 130 4.04 -4.28 12.73
C LYS A 130 3.41 -4.01 11.39
N GLN A 131 4.21 -3.75 10.35
CA GLN A 131 3.72 -3.53 8.99
C GLN A 131 3.01 -4.76 8.44
N ARG A 132 3.59 -5.95 8.56
CA ARG A 132 2.96 -7.19 8.10
C ARG A 132 1.66 -7.51 8.85
N VAL A 133 1.58 -7.29 10.15
CA VAL A 133 0.32 -7.40 10.91
C VAL A 133 -0.73 -6.41 10.42
N ALA A 134 -0.34 -5.17 10.10
CA ALA A 134 -1.26 -4.18 9.55
C ALA A 134 -1.74 -4.55 8.13
N ILE A 135 -0.88 -5.13 7.30
CA ILE A 135 -1.26 -5.69 5.99
C ILE A 135 -2.26 -6.84 6.18
N ALA A 136 -1.99 -7.79 7.08
CA ALA A 136 -2.92 -8.88 7.40
C ALA A 136 -4.29 -8.34 7.86
N ARG A 137 -4.30 -7.31 8.72
CA ARG A 137 -5.53 -6.59 9.13
C ARG A 137 -6.27 -6.02 7.93
N MET A 138 -5.59 -5.31 7.04
CA MET A 138 -6.19 -4.72 5.85
C MET A 138 -6.80 -5.79 4.94
N LEU A 139 -6.13 -6.93 4.74
CA LEU A 139 -6.65 -8.06 3.97
C LEU A 139 -7.96 -8.63 4.54
N MET A 140 -8.10 -8.65 5.88
CA MET A 140 -9.36 -9.06 6.54
C MET A 140 -10.55 -8.16 6.19
N GLN A 141 -10.31 -6.91 5.80
CA GLN A 141 -11.36 -5.98 5.39
C GLN A 141 -12.00 -6.38 4.05
N ARG A 142 -11.26 -7.07 3.15
CA ARG A 142 -11.70 -7.47 1.80
C ARG A 142 -12.21 -6.28 0.98
N ALA A 143 -11.58 -5.13 1.13
CA ALA A 143 -11.97 -3.91 0.45
C ALA A 143 -11.68 -4.01 -1.06
N PRO A 144 -12.56 -3.48 -1.94
CA PRO A 144 -12.32 -3.45 -3.39
C PRO A 144 -11.24 -2.46 -3.80
N ILE A 145 -10.87 -1.52 -2.94
CA ILE A 145 -9.77 -0.57 -3.14
C ILE A 145 -8.77 -0.75 -1.99
N MET A 146 -7.50 -0.90 -2.31
CA MET A 146 -6.44 -1.06 -1.33
C MET A 146 -5.34 -0.04 -1.55
N VAL A 147 -4.93 0.62 -0.49
CA VAL A 147 -3.90 1.66 -0.51
C VAL A 147 -2.75 1.26 0.41
N PHE A 148 -1.57 1.21 -0.16
CA PHE A 148 -0.32 0.94 0.53
C PHE A 148 0.52 2.23 0.53
N ASP A 149 0.53 2.96 1.64
CA ASP A 149 1.30 4.21 1.80
C ASP A 149 2.67 3.88 2.40
N ASP A 150 3.65 3.65 1.54
CA ASP A 150 5.05 3.30 1.85
C ASP A 150 5.20 2.19 2.91
N SER A 151 4.17 1.37 3.00
CA SER A 151 3.96 0.37 4.06
C SER A 151 4.81 -0.90 3.91
N LEU A 152 5.59 -1.00 2.84
CA LEU A 152 6.56 -2.07 2.62
C LEU A 152 8.01 -1.60 2.83
N SER A 153 8.22 -0.34 3.23
CA SER A 153 9.54 0.26 3.39
C SER A 153 10.40 -0.35 4.49
N ALA A 154 9.80 -0.87 5.56
CA ALA A 154 10.49 -1.56 6.66
C ALA A 154 10.56 -3.08 6.47
N VAL A 155 10.12 -3.58 5.33
CA VAL A 155 10.19 -5.00 4.95
C VAL A 155 11.38 -5.19 4.00
N ASP A 156 12.10 -6.30 4.14
CA ASP A 156 13.19 -6.62 3.21
C ASP A 156 12.66 -6.92 1.80
N ALA A 157 13.53 -6.79 0.79
CA ALA A 157 13.14 -6.88 -0.61
C ALA A 157 12.55 -8.24 -1.01
N GLU A 158 13.03 -9.34 -0.42
CA GLU A 158 12.52 -10.68 -0.69
C GLU A 158 11.11 -10.86 -0.14
N THR A 159 10.89 -10.45 1.11
CA THR A 159 9.57 -10.49 1.75
C THR A 159 8.58 -9.54 1.06
N ASP A 160 9.03 -8.35 0.64
CA ASP A 160 8.22 -7.40 -0.15
C ASP A 160 7.75 -8.06 -1.47
N ALA A 161 8.65 -8.72 -2.21
CA ALA A 161 8.30 -9.42 -3.44
C ALA A 161 7.30 -10.56 -3.19
N LYS A 162 7.48 -11.36 -2.12
CA LYS A 162 6.55 -12.42 -1.72
C LYS A 162 5.16 -11.88 -1.38
N ILE A 163 5.10 -10.81 -0.59
CA ILE A 163 3.83 -10.17 -0.23
C ILE A 163 3.10 -9.69 -1.49
N ARG A 164 3.80 -9.01 -2.42
CA ARG A 164 3.21 -8.50 -3.66
C ARG A 164 2.69 -9.64 -4.56
N ALA A 165 3.45 -10.70 -4.72
CA ALA A 165 3.01 -11.87 -5.48
C ALA A 165 1.77 -12.51 -4.87
N ALA A 166 1.76 -12.72 -3.54
CA ALA A 166 0.61 -13.28 -2.83
C ALA A 166 -0.60 -12.34 -2.85
N LEU A 167 -0.40 -11.03 -2.80
CA LEU A 167 -1.45 -10.04 -2.97
C LEU A 167 -2.05 -10.10 -4.37
N HIS A 168 -1.23 -10.10 -5.41
CA HIS A 168 -1.69 -10.20 -6.79
C HIS A 168 -2.55 -11.45 -7.03
N GLU A 169 -2.11 -12.59 -6.52
CA GLU A 169 -2.87 -13.86 -6.60
C GLU A 169 -4.17 -13.82 -5.78
N SER A 170 -4.13 -13.22 -4.59
CA SER A 170 -5.25 -13.29 -3.61
C SER A 170 -6.30 -12.20 -3.81
N LEU A 171 -5.93 -11.04 -4.34
CA LEU A 171 -6.79 -9.87 -4.45
C LEU A 171 -7.65 -9.85 -5.72
N GLY A 172 -7.32 -10.65 -6.71
CA GLY A 172 -8.12 -10.84 -7.92
C GLY A 172 -8.39 -9.53 -8.67
N LYS A 173 -9.56 -8.94 -8.47
CA LYS A 173 -10.00 -7.71 -9.15
C LYS A 173 -9.95 -6.44 -8.28
N ALA A 174 -9.25 -6.45 -7.15
CA ALA A 174 -9.12 -5.25 -6.32
C ALA A 174 -8.28 -4.19 -7.04
N THR A 175 -8.65 -2.94 -6.87
CA THR A 175 -7.86 -1.79 -7.32
C THR A 175 -6.81 -1.47 -6.27
N VAL A 176 -5.54 -1.42 -6.64
CA VAL A 176 -4.42 -1.22 -5.72
C VAL A 176 -3.72 0.09 -6.00
N LEU A 177 -3.58 0.93 -4.99
CA LEU A 177 -2.72 2.12 -5.01
C LEU A 177 -1.45 1.84 -4.20
N LEU A 178 -0.31 1.86 -4.88
CA LEU A 178 1.01 1.69 -4.26
C LEU A 178 1.70 3.05 -4.18
N ILE A 179 1.95 3.53 -2.98
CA ILE A 179 2.75 4.72 -2.76
C ILE A 179 4.09 4.24 -2.22
N SER A 180 5.17 4.53 -2.93
CA SER A 180 6.51 4.14 -2.51
C SER A 180 7.57 5.09 -3.09
N HIS A 181 8.68 5.14 -2.41
CA HIS A 181 9.90 5.78 -2.90
C HIS A 181 10.88 4.77 -3.54
N ARG A 182 10.56 3.45 -3.50
CA ARG A 182 11.36 2.37 -4.10
C ARG A 182 10.85 2.06 -5.49
N VAL A 183 11.70 2.27 -6.49
CA VAL A 183 11.34 1.98 -7.88
C VAL A 183 11.05 0.50 -8.10
N THR A 184 11.78 -0.40 -7.44
CA THR A 184 11.55 -1.84 -7.51
C THR A 184 10.13 -2.25 -7.10
N THR A 185 9.52 -1.54 -6.16
CA THR A 185 8.12 -1.76 -5.76
C THR A 185 7.14 -1.28 -6.83
N LEU A 186 7.49 -0.23 -7.58
CA LEU A 186 6.60 0.44 -8.51
C LEU A 186 6.66 -0.13 -9.95
N MET A 187 7.76 -0.79 -10.31
CA MET A 187 8.01 -1.28 -11.69
C MET A 187 6.93 -2.21 -12.24
N GLN A 188 6.23 -2.94 -11.37
CA GLN A 188 5.20 -3.91 -11.74
C GLN A 188 3.78 -3.30 -11.79
N ALA A 189 3.64 -2.00 -11.52
CA ALA A 189 2.35 -1.34 -11.61
C ALA A 189 1.93 -1.13 -13.07
N ASP A 190 0.62 -1.21 -13.32
CA ASP A 190 0.05 -0.96 -14.66
C ASP A 190 0.26 0.48 -15.11
N CYS A 191 0.33 1.41 -14.16
CA CYS A 191 0.61 2.81 -14.39
C CYS A 191 1.29 3.44 -13.19
N ILE A 192 2.23 4.35 -13.46
CA ILE A 192 3.01 5.07 -12.45
C ILE A 192 2.80 6.56 -12.65
N LEU A 193 2.43 7.24 -11.59
CA LEU A 193 2.32 8.69 -11.51
C LEU A 193 3.48 9.24 -10.69
N VAL A 194 4.20 10.19 -11.23
CA VAL A 194 5.26 10.92 -10.53
C VAL A 194 4.71 12.26 -10.07
N LEU A 195 4.72 12.46 -8.75
CA LEU A 195 4.36 13.74 -8.14
C LEU A 195 5.62 14.52 -7.78
N ASP A 196 5.71 15.74 -8.30
CA ASP A 196 6.74 16.69 -7.92
C ASP A 196 6.13 18.05 -7.60
N GLY A 197 6.57 18.67 -6.49
CA GLY A 197 6.08 19.97 -6.06
C GLY A 197 4.55 20.10 -5.96
N GLY A 198 3.84 18.98 -5.75
CA GLY A 198 2.38 18.92 -5.68
C GLY A 198 1.67 18.88 -7.02
N ARG A 199 2.40 18.60 -8.12
CA ARG A 199 1.88 18.47 -9.48
C ARG A 199 2.22 17.11 -10.07
N VAL A 200 1.43 16.67 -11.06
CA VAL A 200 1.78 15.51 -11.88
C VAL A 200 2.94 15.93 -12.81
N SER A 201 4.11 15.34 -12.61
CA SER A 201 5.28 15.56 -13.47
C SER A 201 5.32 14.55 -14.61
N GLU A 202 5.07 13.28 -14.31
CA GLU A 202 5.13 12.19 -15.27
C GLU A 202 3.99 11.20 -15.01
N LEU A 203 3.51 10.55 -16.07
CA LEU A 203 2.51 9.49 -16.01
C LEU A 203 2.78 8.49 -17.12
N GLY A 204 2.80 7.20 -16.80
CA GLY A 204 3.02 6.13 -17.77
C GLY A 204 3.39 4.80 -17.12
N THR A 205 3.67 3.81 -17.94
CA THR A 205 4.21 2.52 -17.49
C THR A 205 5.70 2.64 -17.17
N HIS A 206 6.24 1.66 -16.45
CA HIS A 206 7.67 1.58 -16.18
C HIS A 206 8.50 1.70 -17.47
N ALA A 207 8.15 0.94 -18.52
CA ALA A 207 8.86 0.94 -19.79
C ALA A 207 8.84 2.31 -20.48
N GLU A 208 7.72 3.02 -20.45
CA GLU A 208 7.58 4.35 -21.03
C GLU A 208 8.40 5.41 -20.27
N LEU A 209 8.42 5.32 -18.93
CA LEU A 209 9.07 6.31 -18.09
C LEU A 209 10.60 6.15 -18.09
N ILE A 210 11.13 4.95 -18.13
CA ILE A 210 12.59 4.73 -18.24
C ILE A 210 13.14 5.10 -19.63
N ALA A 211 12.30 5.06 -20.67
CA ALA A 211 12.71 5.39 -22.03
C ALA A 211 12.92 6.90 -22.26
N LYS A 212 12.45 7.74 -21.34
CA LYS A 212 12.52 9.21 -21.44
C LYS A 212 13.36 9.80 -20.30
N PRO A 213 14.07 10.90 -20.54
CA PRO A 213 14.65 11.68 -19.44
C PRO A 213 13.54 12.19 -18.52
N GLY A 214 13.72 12.06 -17.20
CA GLY A 214 12.74 12.50 -16.22
C GLY A 214 13.06 12.02 -14.81
N ILE A 215 12.27 12.48 -13.85
CA ILE A 215 12.45 12.18 -12.41
C ILE A 215 12.41 10.68 -12.16
N TYR A 216 11.49 9.95 -12.82
CA TYR A 216 11.38 8.51 -12.65
C TYR A 216 12.67 7.80 -13.06
N ARG A 217 13.20 8.13 -14.23
CA ARG A 217 14.44 7.55 -14.74
C ARG A 217 15.64 7.89 -13.86
N ASP A 218 15.74 9.15 -13.41
CA ASP A 218 16.84 9.58 -12.54
C ASP A 218 16.84 8.80 -11.22
N ILE A 219 15.67 8.62 -10.61
CA ILE A 219 15.52 7.80 -9.38
C ILE A 219 15.83 6.33 -9.65
N TYR A 220 15.37 5.78 -10.78
CA TYR A 220 15.68 4.42 -11.21
C TYR A 220 17.19 4.21 -11.36
N ASP A 221 17.87 5.16 -12.02
CA ASP A 221 19.32 5.08 -12.25
C ASP A 221 20.13 5.18 -10.94
N ILE A 222 19.65 5.94 -9.97
CA ILE A 222 20.26 6.06 -8.64
C ILE A 222 20.04 4.76 -7.81
N GLN A 223 18.82 4.21 -7.82
CA GLN A 223 18.48 3.05 -6.97
C GLN A 223 18.96 1.72 -7.53
N MET A 224 19.16 1.63 -8.86
CA MET A 224 19.64 0.42 -9.50
C MET A 224 21.16 0.42 -9.61
N SER A 225 21.83 -0.33 -8.77
CA SER A 225 23.25 -0.63 -8.96
C SER A 225 23.48 -1.43 -10.26
N SER A 226 24.72 -1.38 -10.78
CA SER A 226 25.07 -2.17 -11.98
C SER A 226 24.86 -3.68 -11.80
N ASP A 227 24.95 -4.19 -10.58
CA ASP A 227 24.74 -5.59 -10.24
C ASP A 227 23.25 -5.94 -10.12
N ASP A 228 22.44 -5.06 -9.56
CA ASP A 228 20.97 -5.21 -9.50
C ASP A 228 20.34 -5.20 -10.90
N ARG A 229 20.86 -4.39 -11.82
CA ARG A 229 20.43 -4.38 -13.23
C ARG A 229 20.73 -5.69 -13.95
N ARG A 230 21.86 -6.37 -13.62
CA ARG A 230 22.21 -7.67 -14.19
C ARG A 230 21.33 -8.81 -13.67
N LEU A 231 20.86 -8.74 -12.44
CA LEU A 231 19.95 -9.74 -11.86
C LEU A 231 18.58 -9.65 -12.49
N LEU A 232 18.03 -8.44 -12.64
CA LEU A 232 16.71 -8.21 -13.26
C LEU A 232 16.69 -8.50 -14.78
N GLY A 233 17.79 -8.31 -15.47
CA GLY A 233 17.92 -8.64 -16.92
C GLY A 233 18.03 -10.13 -17.22
N LYS A 234 18.25 -11.00 -16.22
CA LYS A 234 18.34 -12.46 -16.40
C LYS A 234 17.00 -13.20 -16.24
N GLU A 235 15.99 -12.56 -15.68
CA GLU A 235 14.64 -13.15 -15.52
C GLU A 235 13.73 -12.92 -16.74
N GLY A 236 14.18 -12.16 -17.74
CA GLY A 236 13.42 -11.82 -18.95
C GLY A 236 14.00 -12.37 -20.27
N ALA A 237 14.88 -13.39 -20.21
CA ALA A 237 15.47 -14.01 -21.42
C ALA A 237 15.14 -15.49 -21.49
#